data_c483af22aec5b96ec72c03d7c23f99f2
#
_entry.id   c483af22aec5b96ec72c03d7c23f99f2
#
_cell.length_a   1.000
_cell.length_b   1.000
_cell.length_c   1.000
_cell.angle_alpha   90.00
_cell.angle_beta   90.00
_cell.angle_gamma   90.00
#
_symmetry.space_group_name_H-M   'P 1'
#
loop_
_entity.id
_entity.type
_entity.pdbx_description
1 polymer ?
#
loop_
_entity_poly.entity_id
_entity_poly.type
_entity_poly.pdbx_seq_one_letter_code
_entity_poly.pdbx_strand_id
1 'polypeptide(L)'
;ENQYRRVVPDAGNPVALAAMDEVFTLADDSEWRGLGVIARSGMALSPGYQAFDAERRFHPAPQRVSDDPEARCGEVLTGRCKPAQCPLFGSRCNPQSAFGALMVSSEGACSAWYQYRSQECEV
;
A
#
# COMPACT_ATOMS: atom_id res chain seq x y z
N GLU A 1 -19.11 -10.75 -11.50
CA GLU A 1 -18.65 -12.11 -11.79
C GLU A 1 -17.19 -12.27 -11.37
N ASN A 2 -16.85 -13.32 -10.59
CA ASN A 2 -15.48 -13.58 -10.13
C ASN A 2 -14.84 -14.66 -11.03
N GLN A 3 -14.02 -14.27 -11.98
CA GLN A 3 -13.33 -15.17 -12.90
C GLN A 3 -12.20 -15.98 -12.22
N TYR A 4 -11.71 -15.54 -11.08
CA TYR A 4 -10.67 -16.25 -10.33
C TYR A 4 -11.17 -17.55 -9.67
N ARG A 5 -12.48 -17.72 -9.48
CA ARG A 5 -13.08 -18.94 -8.87
C ARG A 5 -12.65 -20.25 -9.53
N ARG A 6 -12.29 -20.23 -10.81
CA ARG A 6 -11.83 -21.41 -11.54
C ARG A 6 -10.48 -21.95 -11.05
N VAL A 7 -9.63 -21.07 -10.51
CA VAL A 7 -8.25 -21.40 -10.14
C VAL A 7 -7.93 -21.10 -8.67
N VAL A 8 -8.74 -20.26 -8.03
CA VAL A 8 -8.60 -19.88 -6.64
C VAL A 8 -9.85 -20.33 -5.88
N PRO A 9 -9.79 -21.44 -5.11
CA PRO A 9 -10.91 -21.87 -4.28
C PRO A 9 -11.19 -20.88 -3.15
N ASP A 10 -12.45 -20.76 -2.72
CA ASP A 10 -12.85 -19.85 -1.64
C ASP A 10 -12.10 -20.14 -0.32
N ALA A 11 -11.70 -21.39 -0.09
CA ALA A 11 -10.89 -21.79 1.07
C ALA A 11 -9.40 -21.41 0.98
N GLY A 12 -8.95 -20.86 -0.16
CA GLY A 12 -7.55 -20.55 -0.41
C GLY A 12 -6.67 -21.80 -0.61
N ASN A 13 -5.36 -21.60 -0.57
CA ASN A 13 -4.39 -22.67 -0.62
C ASN A 13 -4.06 -23.17 0.80
N PRO A 14 -4.41 -24.40 1.19
CA PRO A 14 -4.22 -24.87 2.56
C PRO A 14 -2.75 -24.94 2.98
N VAL A 15 -1.83 -25.20 2.04
CA VAL A 15 -0.39 -25.23 2.33
C VAL A 15 0.14 -23.81 2.64
N ALA A 16 -0.30 -22.83 1.85
CA ALA A 16 0.08 -21.43 2.08
C ALA A 16 -0.52 -20.90 3.39
N LEU A 17 -1.78 -21.21 3.68
CA LEU A 17 -2.43 -20.80 4.92
C LEU A 17 -1.74 -21.40 6.14
N ALA A 18 -1.41 -22.71 6.12
CA ALA A 18 -0.67 -23.34 7.22
C ALA A 18 0.71 -22.72 7.43
N ALA A 19 1.44 -22.40 6.35
CA ALA A 19 2.74 -21.71 6.45
C ALA A 19 2.59 -20.27 7.02
N MET A 20 1.53 -19.57 6.65
CA MET A 20 1.23 -18.24 7.21
C MET A 20 0.92 -18.33 8.71
N ASP A 21 0.10 -19.29 9.14
CA ASP A 21 -0.27 -19.49 10.54
C ASP A 21 0.94 -19.89 11.41
N GLU A 22 1.89 -20.62 10.84
CA GLU A 22 3.13 -20.99 11.51
C GLU A 22 4.09 -19.80 11.67
N VAL A 23 4.30 -19.06 10.58
CA VAL A 23 5.35 -18.03 10.50
C VAL A 23 4.89 -16.68 11.06
N PHE A 24 3.63 -16.32 10.90
CA PHE A 24 3.12 -15.00 11.24
C PHE A 24 2.11 -15.01 12.38
N THR A 25 2.04 -13.89 13.05
CA THR A 25 0.98 -13.54 14.00
C THR A 25 0.43 -12.16 13.66
N LEU A 26 -0.79 -11.89 14.09
CA LEU A 26 -1.41 -10.58 13.89
C LEU A 26 -0.71 -9.53 14.76
N ALA A 27 -0.23 -8.45 14.16
CA ALA A 27 0.33 -7.33 14.89
C ALA A 27 -0.78 -6.54 15.61
N ASP A 28 -0.47 -5.99 16.80
CA ASP A 28 -1.42 -5.15 17.54
C ASP A 28 -1.77 -3.90 16.77
N ASP A 29 -0.76 -3.23 16.22
CA ASP A 29 -0.89 -2.04 15.40
C ASP A 29 0.03 -2.11 14.18
N SER A 30 -0.39 -1.52 13.07
CA SER A 30 0.43 -1.39 11.87
C SER A 30 0.26 -0.01 11.26
N GLU A 31 1.39 0.63 10.94
CA GLU A 31 1.40 1.93 10.28
C GLU A 31 1.32 1.74 8.78
N TRP A 32 0.30 2.31 8.17
CA TRP A 32 0.07 2.30 6.73
C TRP A 32 0.26 3.69 6.14
N ARG A 33 1.13 3.80 5.17
CA ARG A 33 1.43 5.09 4.54
C ARG A 33 0.17 5.72 3.92
N GLY A 34 -0.11 6.95 4.32
CA GLY A 34 -1.31 7.69 3.91
C GLY A 34 -2.59 7.33 4.67
N LEU A 35 -2.61 6.25 5.45
CA LEU A 35 -3.79 5.82 6.23
C LEU A 35 -3.55 5.93 7.75
N GLY A 36 -2.28 6.08 8.17
CA GLY A 36 -1.91 6.10 9.58
C GLY A 36 -1.91 4.72 10.22
N VAL A 37 -2.05 4.69 11.54
CA VAL A 37 -2.03 3.45 12.33
C VAL A 37 -3.41 2.80 12.31
N ILE A 38 -3.45 1.53 11.93
CA ILE A 38 -4.67 0.71 11.93
C ILE A 38 -4.43 -0.51 12.82
N ALA A 39 -5.25 -0.65 13.85
CA ALA A 39 -5.16 -1.76 14.78
C ALA A 39 -5.44 -3.10 14.07
N ARG A 40 -4.65 -4.12 14.40
CA ARG A 40 -4.79 -5.49 13.93
C ARG A 40 -4.91 -5.63 12.39
N SER A 41 -4.14 -4.83 11.67
CA SER A 41 -4.18 -4.79 10.20
C SER A 41 -2.91 -5.29 9.52
N GLY A 42 -1.87 -5.58 10.27
CA GLY A 42 -0.59 -6.07 9.77
C GLY A 42 -0.20 -7.41 10.35
N MET A 43 0.87 -7.97 9.83
CA MET A 43 1.43 -9.25 10.27
C MET A 43 2.82 -9.01 10.87
N ALA A 44 3.11 -9.68 11.97
CA ALA A 44 4.43 -9.75 12.58
C ALA A 44 4.94 -11.20 12.57
N LEU A 45 6.24 -11.40 12.66
CA LEU A 45 6.78 -12.74 12.79
C LEU A 45 6.40 -13.36 14.14
N SER A 46 5.96 -14.61 14.10
CA SER A 46 5.67 -15.38 15.30
C SER A 46 6.93 -15.56 16.17
N PRO A 47 6.80 -15.86 17.47
CA PRO A 47 7.95 -15.98 18.37
C PRO A 47 9.05 -16.94 17.89
N GLY A 48 8.68 -18.03 17.23
CA GLY A 48 9.63 -19.00 16.69
C GLY A 48 10.46 -18.49 15.52
N TYR A 49 10.00 -17.44 14.84
CA TYR A 49 10.63 -16.88 13.64
C TYR A 49 11.25 -15.51 13.85
N GLN A 50 11.21 -14.95 15.06
CA GLN A 50 11.76 -13.62 15.36
C GLN A 50 13.27 -13.46 15.05
N ALA A 51 14.02 -14.56 15.03
CA ALA A 51 15.44 -14.53 14.66
C ALA A 51 15.66 -14.14 13.18
N PHE A 52 14.63 -14.26 12.35
CA PHE A 52 14.65 -13.90 10.93
C PHE A 52 14.16 -12.45 10.69
N ASP A 53 13.73 -11.75 11.73
CA ASP A 53 13.28 -10.37 11.63
C ASP A 53 14.48 -9.44 11.32
N ALA A 54 14.48 -8.88 10.12
CA ALA A 54 15.54 -8.01 9.64
C ALA A 54 15.62 -6.69 10.44
N GLU A 55 14.49 -6.13 10.84
CA GLU A 55 14.47 -4.90 11.65
C GLU A 55 15.10 -5.13 13.03
N ARG A 56 14.78 -6.25 13.67
CA ARG A 56 15.38 -6.63 14.95
C ARG A 56 16.87 -6.95 14.82
N ARG A 57 17.28 -7.56 13.71
CA ARG A 57 18.65 -8.01 13.51
C ARG A 57 19.59 -6.88 13.11
N PHE A 58 19.14 -5.95 12.25
CA PHE A 58 20.00 -4.93 11.66
C PHE A 58 19.76 -3.52 12.22
N HIS A 59 18.71 -3.34 13.01
CA HIS A 59 18.37 -2.06 13.66
C HIS A 59 18.45 -0.87 12.68
N PRO A 60 17.76 -0.90 11.53
CA PRO A 60 17.82 0.20 10.57
C PRO A 60 17.35 1.49 11.25
N ALA A 61 18.02 2.59 10.95
CA ALA A 61 17.58 3.89 11.45
C ALA A 61 16.18 4.19 10.89
N PRO A 62 15.20 4.51 11.75
CA PRO A 62 13.84 4.79 11.29
C PRO A 62 13.85 6.05 10.42
N GLN A 63 13.52 5.89 9.14
CA GLN A 63 13.31 7.01 8.25
C GLN A 63 11.81 7.39 8.29
N ARG A 64 11.48 8.33 9.17
CA ARG A 64 10.14 8.92 9.16
C ARG A 64 10.08 10.00 8.08
N VAL A 65 9.47 9.69 6.98
CA VAL A 65 9.07 10.68 5.98
C VAL A 65 7.64 11.07 6.32
N SER A 66 7.44 12.29 6.82
CA SER A 66 6.09 12.82 7.02
C SER A 66 5.44 13.02 5.66
N ASP A 67 4.18 12.62 5.53
CA ASP A 67 3.39 12.96 4.36
C ASP A 67 3.22 14.49 4.28
N ASP A 68 3.25 15.04 3.07
CA ASP A 68 2.93 16.45 2.84
C ASP A 68 1.48 16.70 3.29
N PRO A 69 1.20 17.72 4.14
CA PRO A 69 -0.13 17.95 4.68
C PRO A 69 -1.20 18.25 3.63
N GLU A 70 -0.81 18.68 2.44
CA GLU A 70 -1.71 18.88 1.31
C GLU A 70 -1.97 17.59 0.51
N ALA A 71 -1.18 16.53 0.75
CA ALA A 71 -1.31 15.27 0.04
C ALA A 71 -2.55 14.49 0.48
N ARG A 72 -3.39 14.10 -0.46
CA ARG A 72 -4.65 13.36 -0.19
C ARG A 72 -4.55 11.87 -0.50
N CYS A 73 -3.37 11.27 -0.31
CA CYS A 73 -3.11 9.88 -0.68
C CYS A 73 -4.06 8.89 0.02
N GLY A 74 -4.30 9.07 1.30
CA GLY A 74 -5.23 8.22 2.07
C GLY A 74 -6.67 8.32 1.58
N GLU A 75 -7.11 9.51 1.17
CA GLU A 75 -8.46 9.69 0.62
C GLU A 75 -8.59 9.05 -0.77
N VAL A 76 -7.52 9.09 -1.59
CA VAL A 76 -7.50 8.39 -2.88
C VAL A 76 -7.53 6.87 -2.67
N LEU A 77 -6.74 6.35 -1.72
CA LEU A 77 -6.73 4.93 -1.38
C LEU A 77 -8.10 4.42 -0.93
N THR A 78 -8.83 5.23 -0.18
CA THR A 78 -10.16 4.88 0.33
C THR A 78 -11.30 5.22 -0.64
N GLY A 79 -11.00 5.75 -1.84
CA GLY A 79 -12.00 6.11 -2.83
C GLY A 79 -12.79 7.39 -2.53
N ARG A 80 -12.40 8.15 -1.51
CA ARG A 80 -13.06 9.42 -1.10
C ARG A 80 -12.66 10.60 -1.98
N CYS A 81 -11.54 10.47 -2.69
CA CYS A 81 -10.97 11.50 -3.54
C CYS A 81 -10.45 10.86 -4.84
N LYS A 82 -10.73 11.47 -5.97
CA LYS A 82 -10.08 11.09 -7.24
C LYS A 82 -8.69 11.71 -7.29
N PRO A 83 -7.70 11.08 -7.96
CA PRO A 83 -6.35 11.65 -8.08
C PRO A 83 -6.32 13.12 -8.49
N ALA A 84 -7.10 13.50 -9.51
CA ALA A 84 -7.18 14.87 -10.01
C ALA A 84 -7.78 15.90 -9.01
N GLN A 85 -8.38 15.46 -7.92
CA GLN A 85 -8.90 16.33 -6.86
C GLN A 85 -7.87 16.61 -5.76
N CYS A 86 -6.69 15.96 -5.81
CA CYS A 86 -5.59 16.26 -4.92
C CYS A 86 -4.89 17.55 -5.38
N PRO A 87 -4.68 18.54 -4.48
CA PRO A 87 -4.05 19.82 -4.85
C PRO A 87 -2.66 19.69 -5.47
N LEU A 88 -1.94 18.63 -5.10
CA LEU A 88 -0.58 18.38 -5.58
C LEU A 88 -0.53 17.66 -6.93
N PHE A 89 -1.64 17.05 -7.35
CA PHE A 89 -1.68 16.19 -8.53
C PHE A 89 -1.33 16.94 -9.82
N GLY A 90 -0.40 16.38 -10.60
CA GLY A 90 0.03 16.96 -11.89
C GLY A 90 0.90 18.22 -11.78
N SER A 91 1.00 18.81 -10.58
CA SER A 91 1.85 19.97 -10.31
C SER A 91 3.10 19.56 -9.54
N ARG A 92 3.08 19.69 -8.21
CA ARG A 92 4.17 19.26 -7.33
C ARG A 92 4.33 17.73 -7.26
N CYS A 93 3.23 16.98 -7.40
CA CYS A 93 3.22 15.51 -7.39
C CYS A 93 2.98 14.96 -8.81
N ASN A 94 4.02 14.43 -9.40
CA ASN A 94 4.04 13.83 -10.74
C ASN A 94 5.02 12.63 -10.74
N PRO A 95 5.14 11.82 -11.81
CA PRO A 95 6.03 10.66 -11.84
C PRO A 95 7.52 10.97 -11.60
N GLN A 96 7.97 12.19 -11.90
CA GLN A 96 9.35 12.63 -11.68
C GLN A 96 9.57 13.17 -10.26
N SER A 97 8.51 13.59 -9.59
CA SER A 97 8.53 14.15 -8.24
C SER A 97 7.34 13.60 -7.45
N ALA A 98 7.40 12.33 -7.08
CA ALA A 98 6.31 11.66 -6.38
C ALA A 98 6.32 11.98 -4.88
N PHE A 99 5.23 12.55 -4.37
CA PHE A 99 5.03 12.79 -2.94
C PHE A 99 4.44 11.59 -2.21
N GLY A 100 3.60 10.80 -2.85
CA GLY A 100 2.94 9.66 -2.24
C GLY A 100 3.16 8.35 -3.00
N ALA A 101 3.01 7.22 -2.30
CA ALA A 101 3.21 5.88 -2.85
C ALA A 101 2.40 5.61 -4.14
N LEU A 102 1.21 6.21 -4.26
CA LEU A 102 0.34 6.06 -5.42
C LEU A 102 0.87 6.71 -6.71
N MET A 103 1.86 7.60 -6.60
CA MET A 103 2.53 8.23 -7.75
C MET A 103 3.90 7.59 -8.02
N VAL A 104 4.54 6.99 -7.01
CA VAL A 104 5.87 6.34 -7.14
C VAL A 104 5.80 5.12 -8.05
N SER A 105 4.78 4.27 -7.86
CA SER A 105 4.61 3.07 -8.68
C SER A 105 3.81 3.39 -9.94
N SER A 106 4.24 2.86 -11.09
CA SER A 106 3.50 2.96 -12.36
C SER A 106 2.11 2.31 -12.28
N GLU A 107 1.92 1.37 -11.34
CA GLU A 107 0.64 0.69 -11.09
C GLU A 107 -0.23 1.43 -10.06
N GLY A 108 0.31 2.45 -9.42
CA GLY A 108 -0.42 3.26 -8.45
C GLY A 108 -1.54 4.07 -9.09
N ALA A 109 -2.65 4.24 -8.38
CA ALA A 109 -3.83 4.93 -8.89
C ALA A 109 -3.54 6.34 -9.42
N CYS A 110 -2.68 7.11 -8.76
CA CYS A 110 -2.31 8.45 -9.22
C CYS A 110 -1.44 8.40 -10.48
N SER A 111 -0.48 7.49 -10.54
CA SER A 111 0.41 7.34 -11.70
C SER A 111 -0.40 6.88 -12.93
N ALA A 112 -1.25 5.87 -12.78
CA ALA A 112 -2.13 5.40 -13.85
C ALA A 112 -3.06 6.52 -14.34
N TRP A 113 -3.66 7.26 -13.41
CA TRP A 113 -4.52 8.40 -13.75
C TRP A 113 -3.75 9.50 -14.50
N TYR A 114 -2.52 9.77 -14.10
CA TYR A 114 -1.65 10.75 -14.76
C TYR A 114 -1.30 10.34 -16.19
N GLN A 115 -1.01 9.06 -16.41
CA GLN A 115 -0.60 8.54 -17.72
C GLN A 115 -1.76 8.42 -18.71
N TYR A 116 -2.94 7.97 -18.26
CA TYR A 116 -3.99 7.56 -19.17
C TYR A 116 -5.12 8.58 -19.33
N ARG A 117 -5.40 9.40 -18.32
CA ARG A 117 -6.48 10.39 -18.43
C ARG A 117 -6.16 11.60 -19.30
N SER A 118 -4.90 11.95 -19.46
CA SER A 118 -4.48 13.01 -20.39
C SER A 118 -4.75 12.67 -21.86
N GLN A 119 -5.05 11.42 -22.18
CA GLN A 119 -5.39 10.96 -23.53
C GLN A 119 -6.90 11.04 -23.86
N GLU A 120 -7.76 11.21 -22.87
CA GLU A 120 -9.22 11.29 -23.07
C GLU A 120 -9.75 12.71 -23.34
N CYS A 121 -8.93 13.74 -23.30
CA CYS A 121 -9.33 15.13 -23.51
C CYS A 121 -9.14 15.66 -24.94
N GLU A 122 -8.83 14.80 -25.91
CA GLU A 122 -8.70 15.15 -27.32
C GLU A 122 -9.70 14.43 -28.23
N VAL A 123 -10.98 14.36 -27.80
CA VAL A 123 -12.07 13.93 -28.69
C VAL A 123 -13.22 14.95 -28.65
#